data_e7ab4f17e7d713c0b77acea80eba5ab2
#
_entry.id   e7ab4f17e7d713c0b77acea80eba5ab2
#
_cell.length_a   1.000
_cell.length_b   1.000
_cell.length_c   1.000
_cell.angle_alpha   90.00
_cell.angle_beta   90.00
_cell.angle_gamma   90.00
#
_symmetry.space_group_name_H-M   'P 1'
#
loop_
_entity.id
_entity.type
_entity.pdbx_description
1 polymer ?
#
loop_
_entity_poly.entity_id
_entity_poly.type
_entity_poly.pdbx_seq_one_letter_code
_entity_poly.pdbx_strand_id
1 'polypeptide(L)'
;MNELPKTMKGVWLTGHGELDKLDVRSDIPVPKPTADDVLIRVGAAAVNNTDINTRTAWYSKGDVTSKDASWAGKAIEFPCVQGIDVCGHIVAVGENVSKNRIGERVLVEPCLREVKGKALSKPCFLGSECDGGFAEFV
;
A
#
# COMPACT_ATOMS: atom_id res chain seq x y z
N MET A 1 -25.80 1.28 3.94
CA MET A 1 -24.37 1.11 3.59
C MET A 1 -23.99 -0.31 4.01
N ASN A 2 -23.45 -1.10 3.09
CA ASN A 2 -22.97 -2.44 3.47
C ASN A 2 -21.78 -2.27 4.42
N GLU A 3 -21.79 -3.03 5.49
CA GLU A 3 -20.66 -3.07 6.44
C GLU A 3 -19.38 -3.51 5.72
N LEU A 4 -18.28 -2.82 5.98
CA LEU A 4 -17.00 -3.18 5.40
C LEU A 4 -16.53 -4.55 5.94
N PRO A 5 -15.94 -5.41 5.09
CA PRO A 5 -15.44 -6.70 5.55
C PRO A 5 -14.29 -6.49 6.54
N LYS A 6 -14.08 -7.47 7.42
CA LYS A 6 -12.96 -7.44 8.38
C LYS A 6 -11.64 -7.85 7.71
N THR A 7 -11.74 -8.71 6.68
CA THR A 7 -10.59 -9.22 5.92
C THR A 7 -10.85 -9.06 4.43
N MET A 8 -9.78 -9.09 3.65
CA MET A 8 -9.80 -8.90 2.20
C MET A 8 -8.87 -9.89 1.50
N LYS A 9 -9.08 -10.03 0.20
CA LYS A 9 -8.12 -10.68 -0.70
C LYS A 9 -7.01 -9.72 -1.06
N GLY A 10 -5.79 -10.25 -1.18
CA GLY A 10 -4.63 -9.49 -1.61
C GLY A 10 -3.42 -10.37 -1.76
N VAL A 11 -2.29 -9.76 -2.02
CA VAL A 11 -1.00 -10.45 -2.20
C VAL A 11 -0.01 -9.88 -1.20
N TRP A 12 0.46 -10.72 -0.29
CA TRP A 12 1.58 -10.38 0.58
C TRP A 12 2.91 -10.63 -0.11
N LEU A 13 3.79 -9.66 -0.03
CA LEU A 13 5.21 -9.84 -0.23
C LEU A 13 5.81 -10.26 1.12
N THR A 14 6.37 -11.47 1.18
CA THR A 14 6.86 -12.08 2.44
C THR A 14 8.36 -11.89 2.66
N GLY A 15 9.04 -11.28 1.71
CA GLY A 15 10.47 -11.01 1.74
C GLY A 15 10.98 -10.62 0.37
N HIS A 16 12.23 -10.19 0.28
CA HIS A 16 12.88 -9.99 -1.02
C HIS A 16 13.17 -11.33 -1.70
N GLY A 17 13.06 -11.35 -3.04
CA GLY A 17 13.37 -12.53 -3.85
C GLY A 17 12.53 -12.64 -5.11
N GLU A 18 12.31 -13.85 -5.57
CA GLU A 18 11.58 -14.17 -6.78
C GLU A 18 10.06 -14.26 -6.52
N LEU A 19 9.31 -14.80 -7.46
CA LEU A 19 7.84 -14.87 -7.37
C LEU A 19 7.34 -15.75 -6.21
N ASP A 20 8.19 -16.63 -5.68
CA ASP A 20 7.92 -17.46 -4.50
C ASP A 20 7.69 -16.63 -3.22
N LYS A 21 8.06 -15.34 -3.24
CA LYS A 21 7.83 -14.40 -2.13
C LYS A 21 6.44 -13.77 -2.15
N LEU A 22 5.67 -14.01 -3.21
CA LEU A 22 4.29 -13.52 -3.34
C LEU A 22 3.31 -14.57 -2.82
N ASP A 23 2.59 -14.25 -1.76
CA ASP A 23 1.60 -15.12 -1.12
C ASP A 23 0.18 -14.55 -1.30
N VAL A 24 -0.64 -15.25 -2.08
CA VAL A 24 -2.04 -14.85 -2.34
C VAL A 24 -2.91 -15.23 -1.15
N ARG A 25 -3.50 -14.24 -0.51
CA ARG A 25 -4.27 -14.40 0.74
C ARG A 25 -5.71 -13.91 0.58
N SER A 26 -6.59 -14.43 1.43
CA SER A 26 -7.99 -13.99 1.57
C SER A 26 -8.34 -13.53 3.00
N ASP A 27 -7.34 -13.46 3.86
CA ASP A 27 -7.47 -13.14 5.29
C ASP A 27 -6.65 -11.92 5.71
N ILE A 28 -6.22 -11.09 4.75
CA ILE A 28 -5.51 -9.85 5.04
C ILE A 28 -6.48 -8.89 5.75
N PRO A 29 -6.11 -8.31 6.90
CA PRO A 29 -6.97 -7.34 7.56
C PRO A 29 -7.26 -6.12 6.67
N VAL A 30 -8.52 -5.69 6.59
CA VAL A 30 -8.87 -4.43 5.93
C VAL A 30 -8.33 -3.26 6.76
N PRO A 31 -7.57 -2.33 6.15
CA PRO A 31 -7.06 -1.17 6.88
C PRO A 31 -8.20 -0.31 7.41
N LYS A 32 -7.97 0.33 8.55
CA LYS A 32 -8.91 1.31 9.12
C LYS A 32 -8.33 2.71 8.90
N PRO A 33 -9.08 3.61 8.26
CA PRO A 33 -8.62 4.98 8.08
C PRO A 33 -8.43 5.65 9.45
N THR A 34 -7.32 6.34 9.64
CA THR A 34 -7.13 7.22 10.80
C THR A 34 -7.87 8.55 10.57
N ALA A 35 -7.74 9.51 11.48
CA ALA A 35 -8.55 10.74 11.45
C ALA A 35 -8.50 11.49 10.11
N ASP A 36 -7.34 11.50 9.45
CA ASP A 36 -7.07 12.27 8.23
C ASP A 36 -7.02 11.40 6.95
N ASP A 37 -7.26 10.09 7.09
CA ASP A 37 -7.12 9.13 6.00
C ASP A 37 -8.46 8.88 5.30
N VAL A 38 -8.36 8.25 4.13
CA VAL A 38 -9.48 7.63 3.41
C VAL A 38 -9.20 6.15 3.20
N LEU A 39 -10.23 5.32 3.18
CA LEU A 39 -10.14 3.93 2.73
C LEU A 39 -10.68 3.85 1.31
N ILE A 40 -9.88 3.30 0.42
CA ILE A 40 -10.20 3.15 -0.99
C ILE A 40 -10.49 1.68 -1.28
N ARG A 41 -11.65 1.39 -1.87
CA ARG A 41 -11.88 0.11 -2.54
C ARG A 41 -11.16 0.16 -3.88
N VAL A 42 -10.17 -0.72 -4.05
CA VAL A 42 -9.36 -0.78 -5.26
C VAL A 42 -10.22 -1.26 -6.43
N GLY A 43 -10.25 -0.47 -7.50
CA GLY A 43 -10.92 -0.82 -8.75
C GLY A 43 -9.93 -1.39 -9.77
N ALA A 44 -8.69 -0.88 -9.74
CA ALA A 44 -7.57 -1.41 -10.52
C ALA A 44 -6.25 -1.03 -9.87
N ALA A 45 -5.27 -1.90 -10.02
CA ALA A 45 -3.87 -1.63 -9.68
C ALA A 45 -3.00 -2.10 -10.86
N ALA A 46 -1.96 -1.33 -11.18
CA ALA A 46 -1.01 -1.70 -12.24
C ALA A 46 0.29 -2.20 -11.62
N VAL A 47 0.94 -3.14 -12.30
CA VAL A 47 2.30 -3.55 -11.96
C VAL A 47 3.27 -2.53 -12.51
N ASN A 48 4.05 -1.93 -11.63
CA ASN A 48 5.10 -0.98 -11.97
C ASN A 48 6.48 -1.62 -11.79
N ASN A 49 7.48 -1.13 -12.52
CA ASN A 49 8.87 -1.58 -12.32
C ASN A 49 9.33 -1.42 -10.86
N THR A 50 8.80 -0.43 -10.15
CA THR A 50 9.10 -0.21 -8.72
C THR A 50 8.65 -1.38 -7.85
N ASP A 51 7.52 -2.01 -8.15
CA ASP A 51 7.06 -3.20 -7.43
C ASP A 51 8.03 -4.37 -7.63
N ILE A 52 8.49 -4.56 -8.86
CA ILE A 52 9.47 -5.60 -9.20
C ILE A 52 10.82 -5.30 -8.54
N ASN A 53 11.30 -4.07 -8.66
CA ASN A 53 12.58 -3.64 -8.09
C ASN A 53 12.60 -3.77 -6.56
N THR A 54 11.51 -3.42 -5.89
CA THR A 54 11.37 -3.58 -4.45
C THR A 54 11.40 -5.05 -4.06
N ARG A 55 10.62 -5.90 -4.76
CA ARG A 55 10.60 -7.34 -4.50
C ARG A 55 11.97 -7.98 -4.69
N THR A 56 12.67 -7.67 -5.78
CA THR A 56 13.99 -8.26 -6.08
C THR A 56 15.15 -7.60 -5.34
N ALA A 57 14.90 -6.67 -4.43
CA ALA A 57 15.91 -5.88 -3.73
C ALA A 57 16.86 -5.10 -4.68
N TRP A 58 16.37 -4.69 -5.86
CA TRP A 58 17.19 -4.00 -6.86
C TRP A 58 17.79 -2.69 -6.32
N TYR A 59 17.05 -1.97 -5.47
CA TYR A 59 17.52 -0.70 -4.87
C TYR A 59 18.68 -0.88 -3.90
N SER A 60 18.89 -2.08 -3.37
CA SER A 60 20.07 -2.47 -2.60
C SER A 60 21.10 -3.24 -3.45
N LYS A 61 21.10 -3.05 -4.78
CA LYS A 61 22.00 -3.74 -5.72
C LYS A 61 21.85 -5.28 -5.69
N GLY A 62 20.62 -5.75 -5.43
CA GLY A 62 20.29 -7.18 -5.37
C GLY A 62 20.64 -7.85 -4.04
N ASP A 63 21.08 -7.11 -3.04
CA ASP A 63 21.26 -7.66 -1.69
C ASP A 63 19.91 -7.87 -1.00
N VAL A 64 19.39 -9.10 -1.12
CA VAL A 64 18.11 -9.51 -0.52
C VAL A 64 18.12 -9.53 1.02
N THR A 65 19.29 -9.41 1.64
CA THR A 65 19.44 -9.32 3.08
C THR A 65 19.39 -7.87 3.59
N SER A 66 19.49 -6.91 2.68
CA SER A 66 19.44 -5.49 3.02
C SER A 66 18.05 -5.09 3.48
N LYS A 67 17.99 -4.44 4.63
CA LYS A 67 16.75 -3.87 5.17
C LYS A 67 16.34 -2.57 4.47
N ASP A 68 17.25 -1.92 3.75
CA ASP A 68 17.06 -0.61 3.12
C ASP A 68 16.80 -0.71 1.61
N ALA A 69 16.17 -1.80 1.18
CA ALA A 69 15.94 -2.11 -0.23
C ALA A 69 14.69 -1.43 -0.83
N SER A 70 14.22 -0.35 -0.23
CA SER A 70 13.11 0.44 -0.75
C SER A 70 13.58 1.62 -1.60
N TRP A 71 12.67 2.20 -2.39
CA TRP A 71 12.93 3.41 -3.17
C TRP A 71 13.42 4.58 -2.31
N ALA A 72 12.83 4.79 -1.14
CA ALA A 72 13.20 5.86 -0.22
C ALA A 72 14.44 5.53 0.64
N GLY A 73 15.02 4.34 0.49
CA GLY A 73 16.13 3.87 1.31
C GLY A 73 15.75 3.66 2.78
N LYS A 74 14.53 3.17 3.01
CA LYS A 74 14.03 2.76 4.32
C LYS A 74 13.89 1.24 4.38
N ALA A 75 13.89 0.71 5.59
CA ALA A 75 13.54 -0.70 5.81
C ALA A 75 12.10 -0.98 5.37
N ILE A 76 11.91 -2.13 4.75
CA ILE A 76 10.59 -2.67 4.44
C ILE A 76 10.25 -3.68 5.52
N GLU A 77 9.06 -3.55 6.09
CA GLU A 77 8.52 -4.52 7.05
C GLU A 77 7.71 -5.58 6.30
N PHE A 78 8.07 -6.85 6.49
CA PHE A 78 7.37 -7.96 5.88
C PHE A 78 6.47 -8.69 6.90
N PRO A 79 5.33 -9.27 6.47
CA PRO A 79 4.77 -9.16 5.12
C PRO A 79 4.17 -7.77 4.85
N CYS A 80 4.18 -7.35 3.60
CA CYS A 80 3.54 -6.12 3.15
C CYS A 80 2.76 -6.36 1.86
N VAL A 81 1.81 -5.47 1.56
CA VAL A 81 1.07 -5.46 0.29
C VAL A 81 1.76 -4.49 -0.66
N GLN A 82 2.19 -4.97 -1.82
CA GLN A 82 2.73 -4.11 -2.88
C GLN A 82 1.62 -3.46 -3.72
N GLY A 83 2.00 -2.75 -4.78
CA GLY A 83 1.10 -2.07 -5.70
C GLY A 83 1.14 -0.57 -5.54
N ILE A 84 2.03 0.09 -6.29
CA ILE A 84 2.23 1.54 -6.21
C ILE A 84 1.16 2.30 -6.99
N ASP A 85 0.71 1.78 -8.12
CA ASP A 85 -0.26 2.43 -9.00
C ASP A 85 -1.67 1.93 -8.70
N VAL A 86 -2.49 2.80 -8.13
CA VAL A 86 -3.84 2.44 -7.63
C VAL A 86 -4.87 3.44 -8.10
N CYS A 87 -6.01 2.92 -8.56
CA CYS A 87 -7.24 3.70 -8.64
C CYS A 87 -8.42 2.94 -8.01
N GLY A 88 -9.41 3.68 -7.55
CA GLY A 88 -10.57 3.08 -6.91
C GLY A 88 -11.59 4.11 -6.47
N HIS A 89 -12.43 3.71 -5.52
CA HIS A 89 -13.45 4.58 -4.94
C HIS A 89 -13.27 4.67 -3.43
N ILE A 90 -13.40 5.87 -2.88
CA ILE A 90 -13.40 6.09 -1.43
C ILE A 90 -14.65 5.43 -0.85
N VAL A 91 -14.47 4.55 0.13
CA VAL A 91 -15.56 3.80 0.79
C VAL A 91 -15.70 4.13 2.27
N ALA A 92 -14.66 4.67 2.88
CA ALA A 92 -14.71 5.21 4.23
C ALA A 92 -13.72 6.37 4.38
N VAL A 93 -13.95 7.22 5.37
CA VAL A 93 -13.12 8.40 5.65
C VAL A 93 -12.92 8.53 7.17
N GLY A 94 -11.77 9.07 7.56
CA GLY A 94 -11.49 9.46 8.93
C GLY A 94 -12.31 10.66 9.39
N GLU A 95 -12.27 10.97 10.68
CA GLU A 95 -13.13 11.98 11.31
C GLU A 95 -12.90 13.40 10.81
N ASN A 96 -11.67 13.71 10.36
CA ASN A 96 -11.30 15.02 9.82
C ASN A 96 -11.56 15.16 8.31
N VAL A 97 -11.95 14.07 7.63
CA VAL A 97 -12.19 14.06 6.19
C VAL A 97 -13.70 14.18 5.91
N SER A 98 -14.06 15.04 4.97
CA SER A 98 -15.47 15.22 4.59
C SER A 98 -16.11 13.91 4.14
N LYS A 99 -17.24 13.55 4.74
CA LYS A 99 -18.04 12.38 4.34
C LYS A 99 -18.58 12.46 2.90
N ASN A 100 -18.64 13.65 2.33
CA ASN A 100 -19.06 13.85 0.95
C ASN A 100 -18.09 13.23 -0.07
N ARG A 101 -16.87 12.92 0.36
CA ARG A 101 -15.88 12.23 -0.46
C ARG A 101 -16.15 10.74 -0.66
N ILE A 102 -17.04 10.15 0.14
CA ILE A 102 -17.42 8.73 -0.02
C ILE A 102 -18.11 8.57 -1.38
N GLY A 103 -17.60 7.63 -2.19
CA GLY A 103 -18.03 7.38 -3.57
C GLY A 103 -17.18 8.10 -4.62
N GLU A 104 -16.31 9.04 -4.24
CA GLU A 104 -15.38 9.65 -5.19
C GLU A 104 -14.48 8.58 -5.82
N ARG A 105 -14.34 8.66 -7.15
CA ARG A 105 -13.33 7.91 -7.88
C ARG A 105 -12.01 8.65 -7.84
N VAL A 106 -10.97 7.96 -7.42
CA VAL A 106 -9.65 8.56 -7.21
C VAL A 106 -8.55 7.77 -7.90
N LEU A 107 -7.52 8.50 -8.30
CA LEU A 107 -6.20 7.98 -8.66
C LEU A 107 -5.27 8.39 -7.53
N VAL A 108 -4.50 7.43 -6.99
CA VAL A 108 -3.66 7.67 -5.81
C VAL A 108 -2.30 8.23 -6.24
N GLU A 109 -1.89 9.35 -5.63
CA GLU A 109 -0.50 9.79 -5.65
C GLU A 109 0.31 8.93 -4.67
N PRO A 110 1.25 8.10 -5.16
CA PRO A 110 1.90 7.11 -4.31
C PRO A 110 2.96 7.67 -3.37
N CYS A 111 3.41 8.91 -3.58
CA CYS A 111 4.45 9.54 -2.78
C CYS A 111 3.84 10.26 -1.58
N LEU A 112 3.79 9.58 -0.45
CA LEU A 112 3.26 10.14 0.78
C LEU A 112 4.31 11.02 1.46
N ARG A 113 4.00 12.30 1.63
CA ARG A 113 4.87 13.30 2.30
C ARG A 113 4.41 13.61 3.71
N GLU A 114 3.21 13.16 4.04
CA GLU A 114 2.58 13.35 5.34
C GLU A 114 1.82 12.07 5.71
N VAL A 115 1.87 11.68 6.97
CA VAL A 115 1.11 10.56 7.53
C VAL A 115 0.55 10.98 8.89
N LYS A 116 -0.74 10.77 9.11
CA LYS A 116 -1.45 11.12 10.36
C LYS A 116 -1.26 12.61 10.73
N GLY A 117 -1.36 13.50 9.76
CA GLY A 117 -1.22 14.95 9.96
C GLY A 117 0.20 15.42 10.30
N LYS A 118 1.23 14.56 10.10
CA LYS A 118 2.64 14.89 10.38
C LYS A 118 3.47 14.78 9.12
N ALA A 119 4.20 15.84 8.79
CA ALA A 119 5.16 15.82 7.70
C ALA A 119 6.26 14.78 7.96
N LEU A 120 6.58 14.01 6.93
CA LEU A 120 7.64 13.01 6.98
C LEU A 120 8.98 13.66 6.62
N SER A 121 10.04 13.31 7.35
CA SER A 121 11.42 13.72 7.02
C SER A 121 11.92 13.12 5.71
N LYS A 122 11.43 11.92 5.36
CA LYS A 122 11.62 11.25 4.08
C LYS A 122 10.25 10.77 3.58
N PRO A 123 9.99 10.81 2.28
CA PRO A 123 8.73 10.31 1.75
C PRO A 123 8.55 8.81 2.03
N CYS A 124 7.30 8.38 2.04
CA CYS A 124 6.89 6.99 2.12
C CYS A 124 6.15 6.67 0.83
N PHE A 125 6.45 5.56 0.19
CA PHE A 125 5.80 5.17 -1.06
C PHE A 125 4.82 4.03 -0.83
N LEU A 126 3.63 4.20 -1.39
CA LEU A 126 2.60 3.17 -1.41
C LEU A 126 3.15 1.89 -2.06
N GLY A 127 2.88 0.75 -1.46
CA GLY A 127 3.37 -0.53 -1.96
C GLY A 127 4.85 -0.81 -1.69
N SER A 128 5.51 0.04 -0.89
CA SER A 128 6.91 -0.10 -0.49
C SER A 128 7.05 0.06 1.02
N GLU A 129 7.16 1.29 1.53
CA GLU A 129 7.27 1.55 2.98
C GLU A 129 5.92 1.53 3.70
N CYS A 130 4.82 1.42 2.99
CA CYS A 130 3.48 1.17 3.50
C CYS A 130 2.72 0.28 2.51
N ASP A 131 1.63 -0.33 2.96
CA ASP A 131 0.82 -1.21 2.12
C ASP A 131 0.24 -0.48 0.92
N GLY A 132 0.13 -1.20 -0.19
CA GLY A 132 -0.30 -0.71 -1.49
C GLY A 132 -1.55 -1.41 -2.03
N GLY A 133 -1.74 -1.33 -3.34
CA GLY A 133 -2.99 -1.66 -4.00
C GLY A 133 -3.16 -3.08 -4.53
N PHE A 134 -2.22 -4.01 -4.29
CA PHE A 134 -2.44 -5.41 -4.67
C PHE A 134 -3.32 -6.14 -3.66
N ALA A 135 -4.44 -5.49 -3.30
CA ALA A 135 -5.48 -5.95 -2.41
C ALA A 135 -6.82 -5.31 -2.77
N GLU A 136 -7.91 -5.76 -2.15
CA GLU A 136 -9.25 -5.19 -2.41
C GLU A 136 -9.44 -3.78 -1.81
N PHE A 137 -8.66 -3.43 -0.80
CA PHE A 137 -8.70 -2.12 -0.14
C PHE A 137 -7.29 -1.62 0.17
N VAL A 138 -7.15 -0.30 0.16
CA VAL A 138 -5.95 0.44 0.55
C VAL A 138 -6.32 1.75 1.23
#